data_df5d59c38a88b8b55fe6950d7300c142
#
_entry.id   df5d59c38a88b8b55fe6950d7300c142
#
_cell.length_a   1.000
_cell.length_b   1.000
_cell.length_c   1.000
_cell.angle_alpha   90.00
_cell.angle_beta   90.00
_cell.angle_gamma   90.00
#
_symmetry.space_group_name_H-M   'P 1'
#
loop_
_entity.id
_entity.type
_entity.pdbx_description
1 polymer ?
#
loop_
_entity_poly.entity_id
_entity_poly.type
_entity_poly.pdbx_seq_one_letter_code
_entity_poly.pdbx_strand_id
1 'polypeptide(L)'
;MPAHASADRGPVRLLAPAKLTLQLRITGTRRDGYHLIDAEMVTLDLCDELIVHPSTTSSVEVVPSAGAAGAADWDIPSDRSNLVIRALELAGHTAHVEIRKRIPPGAGLGGGSADAAAVLRWANRLAVSETAKAASEASRPQTPTLVSPQQAATLGADVAFCLTGGRARVTGIGEIIESIPFRDAAFVLWTPPIQVNTAAVYRRWDEMGGPSGGSNDLEAAALAVHPELSAWRDQLAGATGRTPRLAGSGGTWFVPAPFGTRLNLPTRDGISALRARAIGRL
;
A
#
# COMPACT_ATOMS: atom_id res chain seq x y z
N MET A 1 14.39 -28.48 3.62
CA MET A 1 15.65 -27.76 3.90
C MET A 1 15.42 -26.31 3.50
N PRO A 2 15.54 -25.30 4.39
CA PRO A 2 15.43 -23.90 3.98
C PRO A 2 16.57 -23.60 3.00
N ALA A 3 16.22 -22.96 1.87
CA ALA A 3 17.18 -22.51 0.88
C ALA A 3 18.11 -21.49 1.54
N HIS A 4 19.38 -21.84 1.69
CA HIS A 4 20.42 -20.93 2.18
C HIS A 4 20.51 -19.76 1.20
N ALA A 5 20.19 -18.55 1.66
CA ALA A 5 20.57 -17.33 0.96
C ALA A 5 22.08 -17.37 0.75
N SER A 6 22.54 -17.40 -0.51
CA SER A 6 23.96 -17.37 -0.80
C SER A 6 24.52 -16.04 -0.28
N ALA A 7 25.44 -16.11 0.68
CA ALA A 7 26.08 -14.98 1.36
C ALA A 7 26.89 -14.06 0.39
N ASP A 8 26.91 -14.38 -0.88
CA ASP A 8 27.73 -13.76 -1.93
C ASP A 8 27.00 -12.65 -2.72
N ARG A 9 25.72 -12.34 -2.38
CA ARG A 9 24.98 -11.25 -3.04
C ARG A 9 25.01 -10.01 -2.14
N GLY A 10 25.52 -8.91 -2.68
CA GLY A 10 25.43 -7.61 -2.02
C GLY A 10 23.98 -7.17 -1.74
N PRO A 11 23.78 -6.07 -0.99
CA PRO A 11 22.46 -5.56 -0.67
C PRO A 11 21.66 -5.20 -1.94
N VAL A 12 20.34 -5.45 -1.90
CA VAL A 12 19.42 -5.19 -3.02
C VAL A 12 18.47 -4.07 -2.63
N ARG A 13 18.39 -3.04 -3.48
CA ARG A 13 17.43 -1.93 -3.33
C ARG A 13 16.11 -2.27 -4.01
N LEU A 14 15.01 -2.09 -3.28
CA LEU A 14 13.65 -2.28 -3.76
C LEU A 14 12.85 -0.98 -3.58
N LEU A 15 11.91 -0.74 -4.49
CA LEU A 15 10.91 0.32 -4.33
C LEU A 15 9.56 -0.30 -3.96
N ALA A 16 8.89 0.32 -3.00
CA ALA A 16 7.59 -0.06 -2.48
C ALA A 16 6.58 1.07 -2.73
N PRO A 17 5.96 1.12 -3.93
CA PRO A 17 5.06 2.20 -4.30
C PRO A 17 3.74 2.14 -3.54
N ALA A 18 3.26 3.31 -3.12
CA ALA A 18 1.94 3.50 -2.52
C ALA A 18 0.81 3.07 -3.46
N LYS A 19 -0.32 2.73 -2.90
CA LYS A 19 -1.59 2.62 -3.64
C LYS A 19 -2.49 3.81 -3.34
N LEU A 20 -3.39 4.12 -4.24
CA LEU A 20 -4.49 5.07 -4.02
C LEU A 20 -5.80 4.41 -4.45
N THR A 21 -6.77 4.39 -3.55
CA THR A 21 -8.14 3.95 -3.85
C THR A 21 -8.92 5.12 -4.42
N LEU A 22 -9.23 5.05 -5.72
CA LEU A 22 -9.95 6.12 -6.44
C LEU A 22 -11.45 6.07 -6.20
N GLN A 23 -11.99 4.88 -6.03
CA GLN A 23 -13.40 4.60 -5.74
C GLN A 23 -13.49 3.37 -4.84
N LEU A 24 -14.45 3.36 -3.92
CA LEU A 24 -14.74 2.21 -3.08
C LEU A 24 -16.24 2.07 -2.85
N ARG A 25 -16.77 0.90 -3.15
CA ARG A 25 -18.14 0.49 -2.86
C ARG A 25 -18.10 -0.73 -1.97
N ILE A 26 -19.00 -0.80 -1.01
CA ILE A 26 -19.26 -2.00 -0.23
C ILE A 26 -20.45 -2.70 -0.87
N THR A 27 -20.25 -3.92 -1.37
CA THR A 27 -21.23 -4.68 -2.16
C THR A 27 -21.96 -5.73 -1.34
N GLY A 28 -21.52 -5.96 -0.10
CA GLY A 28 -22.12 -6.91 0.81
C GLY A 28 -21.21 -7.24 1.98
N THR A 29 -21.69 -8.15 2.84
CA THR A 29 -20.92 -8.67 3.97
C THR A 29 -20.90 -10.18 3.91
N ARG A 30 -19.74 -10.79 4.08
CA ARG A 30 -19.53 -12.24 4.15
C ARG A 30 -20.00 -12.77 5.50
N ARG A 31 -20.31 -14.08 5.58
CA ARG A 31 -20.80 -14.72 6.82
C ARG A 31 -19.82 -14.62 7.99
N ASP A 32 -18.54 -14.45 7.72
CA ASP A 32 -17.47 -14.26 8.72
C ASP A 32 -17.26 -12.79 9.12
N GLY A 33 -18.14 -11.88 8.65
CA GLY A 33 -18.10 -10.45 8.99
C GLY A 33 -17.22 -9.59 8.10
N TYR A 34 -16.48 -10.15 7.13
CA TYR A 34 -15.71 -9.34 6.19
C TYR A 34 -16.61 -8.67 5.14
N HIS A 35 -16.36 -7.40 4.87
CA HIS A 35 -17.07 -6.65 3.84
C HIS A 35 -16.53 -6.99 2.45
N LEU A 36 -17.46 -7.24 1.53
CA LEU A 36 -17.14 -7.36 0.11
C LEU A 36 -17.07 -5.98 -0.50
N ILE A 37 -16.00 -5.71 -1.26
CA ILE A 37 -15.76 -4.43 -1.89
C ILE A 37 -15.78 -4.52 -3.41
N ASP A 38 -16.02 -3.39 -4.06
CA ASP A 38 -15.73 -3.11 -5.46
C ASP A 38 -15.01 -1.76 -5.50
N ALA A 39 -13.72 -1.80 -5.75
CA ALA A 39 -12.85 -0.64 -5.67
C ALA A 39 -12.01 -0.48 -6.94
N GLU A 40 -11.71 0.75 -7.29
CA GLU A 40 -10.69 1.08 -8.28
C GLU A 40 -9.45 1.58 -7.56
N MET A 41 -8.31 0.94 -7.84
CA MET A 41 -7.02 1.29 -7.24
C MET A 41 -5.97 1.59 -8.30
N VAL A 42 -5.04 2.49 -7.96
CA VAL A 42 -3.86 2.82 -8.77
C VAL A 42 -2.60 2.80 -7.94
N THR A 43 -1.49 2.41 -8.55
CA THR A 43 -0.15 2.54 -7.97
C THR A 43 0.38 3.95 -8.20
N LEU A 44 1.04 4.53 -7.19
CA LEU A 44 1.62 5.87 -7.25
C LEU A 44 3.15 5.83 -7.34
N ASP A 45 3.75 6.92 -7.79
CA ASP A 45 5.21 7.14 -7.78
C ASP A 45 5.75 7.55 -6.38
N LEU A 46 4.89 7.75 -5.40
CA LEU A 46 5.26 7.88 -3.99
C LEU A 46 5.68 6.50 -3.46
N CYS A 47 6.94 6.34 -3.09
CA CYS A 47 7.49 5.04 -2.71
C CYS A 47 8.23 5.10 -1.38
N ASP A 48 8.13 4.02 -0.59
CA ASP A 48 9.15 3.65 0.38
C ASP A 48 10.32 2.98 -0.34
N GLU A 49 11.48 2.98 0.27
CA GLU A 49 12.67 2.32 -0.22
C GLU A 49 13.11 1.23 0.77
N LEU A 50 13.33 0.03 0.28
CA LEU A 50 13.84 -1.07 1.10
C LEU A 50 15.23 -1.47 0.63
N ILE A 51 16.14 -1.69 1.59
CA ILE A 51 17.45 -2.28 1.35
C ILE A 51 17.46 -3.67 1.98
N VAL A 52 17.51 -4.69 1.13
CA VAL A 52 17.52 -6.09 1.56
C VAL A 52 18.96 -6.55 1.66
N HIS A 53 19.40 -6.89 2.86
CA HIS A 53 20.73 -7.44 3.15
C HIS A 53 20.65 -8.96 3.36
N PRO A 54 21.57 -9.74 2.80
CA PRO A 54 21.68 -11.16 3.13
C PRO A 54 21.80 -11.39 4.64
N SER A 55 20.98 -12.27 5.18
CA SER A 55 20.99 -12.63 6.61
C SER A 55 20.45 -14.03 6.81
N THR A 56 20.94 -14.73 7.83
CA THR A 56 20.43 -16.05 8.25
C THR A 56 19.16 -15.96 9.09
N THR A 57 18.82 -14.77 9.55
CA THR A 57 17.59 -14.48 10.34
C THR A 57 16.84 -13.30 9.73
N SER A 58 15.51 -13.32 9.84
CA SER A 58 14.68 -12.21 9.40
C SER A 58 14.63 -11.11 10.47
N SER A 59 14.91 -9.88 10.06
CA SER A 59 14.79 -8.68 10.90
C SER A 59 14.47 -7.45 10.06
N VAL A 60 13.86 -6.45 10.70
CA VAL A 60 13.49 -5.18 10.07
C VAL A 60 14.03 -4.03 10.90
N GLU A 61 14.62 -3.06 10.23
CA GLU A 61 14.93 -1.74 10.76
C GLU A 61 14.14 -0.69 10.01
N VAL A 62 13.45 0.20 10.74
CA VAL A 62 12.67 1.28 10.12
C VAL A 62 13.40 2.59 10.31
N VAL A 63 13.75 3.24 9.21
CA VAL A 63 14.47 4.51 9.19
C VAL A 63 13.57 5.57 8.56
N PRO A 64 13.27 6.68 9.24
CA PRO A 64 12.57 7.81 8.64
C PRO A 64 13.37 8.39 7.48
N SER A 65 12.74 8.56 6.31
CA SER A 65 13.40 9.23 5.19
C SER A 65 13.50 10.75 5.43
N ALA A 66 14.59 11.35 5.00
CA ALA A 66 14.76 12.79 5.04
C ALA A 66 13.60 13.49 4.30
N GLY A 67 12.91 14.42 4.98
CA GLY A 67 11.77 15.17 4.43
C GLY A 67 10.39 14.51 4.59
N ALA A 68 10.30 13.34 5.23
CA ALA A 68 9.00 12.80 5.65
C ALA A 68 8.52 13.57 6.89
N ALA A 69 7.54 14.46 6.72
CA ALA A 69 7.02 15.25 7.83
C ALA A 69 6.39 14.34 8.90
N GLY A 70 6.76 14.55 10.17
CA GLY A 70 6.28 13.77 11.30
C GLY A 70 6.82 12.34 11.39
N ALA A 71 7.80 11.95 10.56
CA ALA A 71 8.30 10.57 10.51
C ALA A 71 8.99 10.09 11.79
N ALA A 72 9.48 11.01 12.63
CA ALA A 72 10.09 10.67 13.93
C ALA A 72 9.08 10.06 14.91
N ASP A 73 7.79 10.35 14.74
CA ASP A 73 6.70 9.91 15.62
C ASP A 73 5.94 8.69 15.07
N TRP A 74 6.41 8.08 13.98
CA TRP A 74 5.73 6.94 13.39
C TRP A 74 6.02 5.65 14.16
N ASP A 75 4.98 5.15 14.81
CA ASP A 75 5.02 3.85 15.50
C ASP A 75 4.84 2.72 14.46
N ILE A 76 5.96 2.20 13.96
CA ILE A 76 5.99 1.09 13.00
C ILE A 76 6.70 -0.09 13.68
N PRO A 77 6.01 -1.23 13.85
CA PRO A 77 6.60 -2.39 14.53
C PRO A 77 7.80 -2.93 13.75
N SER A 78 8.84 -3.36 14.47
CA SER A 78 10.01 -4.06 13.93
C SER A 78 10.04 -5.56 14.26
N ASP A 79 8.99 -6.05 14.92
CA ASP A 79 8.81 -7.44 15.30
C ASP A 79 8.02 -8.26 14.26
N ARG A 80 7.61 -9.48 14.63
CA ARG A 80 6.82 -10.38 13.75
C ARG A 80 5.45 -9.85 13.31
N SER A 81 4.96 -8.76 13.88
CA SER A 81 3.75 -8.09 13.42
C SER A 81 3.99 -7.28 12.15
N ASN A 82 5.24 -6.93 11.84
CA ASN A 82 5.60 -6.23 10.62
C ASN A 82 5.34 -7.10 9.38
N LEU A 83 4.63 -6.54 8.40
CA LEU A 83 4.25 -7.25 7.18
C LEU A 83 5.45 -7.70 6.34
N VAL A 84 6.60 -7.01 6.42
CA VAL A 84 7.83 -7.40 5.73
C VAL A 84 8.39 -8.72 6.29
N ILE A 85 8.41 -8.90 7.62
CA ILE A 85 8.83 -10.16 8.25
C ILE A 85 7.90 -11.29 7.83
N ARG A 86 6.59 -11.06 7.87
CA ARG A 86 5.59 -12.03 7.44
C ARG A 86 5.68 -12.36 5.94
N ALA A 87 6.06 -11.38 5.10
CA ALA A 87 6.28 -11.60 3.68
C ALA A 87 7.53 -12.46 3.41
N LEU A 88 8.62 -12.25 4.17
CA LEU A 88 9.80 -13.11 4.13
C LEU A 88 9.45 -14.56 4.55
N GLU A 89 8.70 -14.73 5.64
CA GLU A 89 8.23 -16.03 6.10
C GLU A 89 7.37 -16.73 5.05
N LEU A 90 6.39 -16.03 4.46
CA LEU A 90 5.51 -16.55 3.40
C LEU A 90 6.31 -16.99 2.16
N ALA A 91 7.35 -16.24 1.81
CA ALA A 91 8.20 -16.55 0.66
C ALA A 91 9.29 -17.60 0.96
N GLY A 92 9.45 -18.05 2.22
CA GLY A 92 10.47 -18.99 2.62
C GLY A 92 11.91 -18.43 2.58
N HIS A 93 12.06 -17.12 2.73
CA HIS A 93 13.36 -16.43 2.73
C HIS A 93 13.68 -15.81 4.09
N THR A 94 14.97 -15.58 4.33
CA THR A 94 15.48 -14.80 5.45
C THR A 94 16.32 -13.64 4.96
N ALA A 95 16.16 -12.46 5.56
CA ALA A 95 16.93 -11.26 5.24
C ALA A 95 16.86 -10.24 6.38
N HIS A 96 17.85 -9.37 6.47
CA HIS A 96 17.70 -8.10 7.19
C HIS A 96 17.23 -7.03 6.22
N VAL A 97 16.13 -6.31 6.55
CA VAL A 97 15.53 -5.31 5.67
C VAL A 97 15.51 -3.96 6.36
N GLU A 98 16.27 -2.99 5.83
CA GLU A 98 16.15 -1.59 6.20
C GLU A 98 15.01 -0.97 5.39
N ILE A 99 14.02 -0.37 6.06
CA ILE A 99 12.87 0.29 5.43
C ILE A 99 13.00 1.80 5.62
N ARG A 100 13.22 2.53 4.53
CA ARG A 100 13.24 4.00 4.50
C ARG A 100 11.84 4.51 4.18
N LYS A 101 11.11 4.91 5.23
CA LYS A 101 9.70 5.28 5.11
C LYS A 101 9.49 6.71 4.61
N ARG A 102 8.63 6.83 3.60
CA ARG A 102 8.07 8.08 3.06
C ARG A 102 6.55 8.08 3.04
N ILE A 103 5.94 6.90 2.96
CA ILE A 103 4.49 6.73 2.98
C ILE A 103 4.04 6.72 4.44
N PRO A 104 3.22 7.70 4.89
CA PRO A 104 2.77 7.77 6.27
C PRO A 104 1.96 6.51 6.66
N PRO A 105 2.21 5.93 7.85
CA PRO A 105 1.43 4.81 8.36
C PRO A 105 -0.02 5.25 8.66
N GLY A 106 -0.98 4.36 8.48
CA GLY A 106 -2.39 4.64 8.75
C GLY A 106 -3.05 5.66 7.82
N ALA A 107 -2.34 6.09 6.76
CA ALA A 107 -2.79 7.12 5.82
C ALA A 107 -3.78 6.63 4.75
N GLY A 108 -4.11 5.34 4.71
CA GLY A 108 -4.93 4.77 3.62
C GLY A 108 -4.19 4.58 2.29
N LEU A 109 -2.86 4.80 2.27
CA LEU A 109 -2.00 4.69 1.08
C LEU A 109 -1.28 3.33 0.95
N GLY A 110 -1.53 2.39 1.88
CA GLY A 110 -1.04 1.02 1.81
C GLY A 110 0.47 0.85 1.98
N GLY A 111 1.17 1.73 2.73
CA GLY A 111 2.63 1.70 2.86
C GLY A 111 3.18 0.36 3.32
N GLY A 112 2.70 -0.20 4.44
CA GLY A 112 3.16 -1.51 4.92
C GLY A 112 2.84 -2.66 3.97
N SER A 113 1.70 -2.58 3.25
CA SER A 113 1.35 -3.55 2.20
C SER A 113 2.26 -3.44 0.98
N ALA A 114 2.67 -2.22 0.62
CA ALA A 114 3.64 -1.96 -0.44
C ALA A 114 5.03 -2.52 -0.09
N ASP A 115 5.47 -2.34 1.17
CA ASP A 115 6.73 -2.89 1.67
C ASP A 115 6.74 -4.42 1.58
N ALA A 116 5.70 -5.07 2.09
CA ALA A 116 5.53 -6.53 1.99
C ALA A 116 5.53 -7.01 0.53
N ALA A 117 4.77 -6.34 -0.33
CA ALA A 117 4.70 -6.68 -1.75
C ALA A 117 6.04 -6.50 -2.48
N ALA A 118 6.85 -5.50 -2.11
CA ALA A 118 8.19 -5.33 -2.66
C ALA A 118 9.09 -6.53 -2.33
N VAL A 119 9.03 -7.02 -1.11
CA VAL A 119 9.76 -8.24 -0.69
C VAL A 119 9.25 -9.46 -1.45
N LEU A 120 7.94 -9.65 -1.58
CA LEU A 120 7.38 -10.77 -2.35
C LEU A 120 7.79 -10.73 -3.83
N ARG A 121 7.80 -9.54 -4.46
CA ARG A 121 8.31 -9.39 -5.84
C ARG A 121 9.79 -9.75 -5.95
N TRP A 122 10.60 -9.35 -4.97
CA TRP A 122 12.00 -9.73 -4.90
C TRP A 122 12.17 -11.25 -4.77
N ALA A 123 11.46 -11.89 -3.86
CA ALA A 123 11.49 -13.34 -3.67
C ALA A 123 11.04 -14.10 -4.94
N ASN A 124 9.96 -13.65 -5.60
CA ASN A 124 9.49 -14.24 -6.84
C ASN A 124 10.55 -14.14 -7.97
N ARG A 125 11.26 -13.00 -8.07
CA ARG A 125 12.36 -12.85 -9.04
C ARG A 125 13.54 -13.79 -8.74
N LEU A 126 13.85 -14.00 -7.46
CA LEU A 126 14.87 -14.97 -7.06
C LEU A 126 14.48 -16.38 -7.48
N ALA A 127 13.24 -16.82 -7.17
CA ALA A 127 12.75 -18.14 -7.54
C ALA A 127 12.80 -18.38 -9.05
N VAL A 128 12.44 -17.40 -9.87
CA VAL A 128 12.57 -17.49 -11.34
C VAL A 128 14.04 -17.64 -11.76
N SER A 129 14.94 -16.83 -11.20
CA SER A 129 16.37 -16.87 -11.53
C SER A 129 17.03 -18.20 -11.13
N GLU A 130 16.71 -18.73 -9.96
CA GLU A 130 17.24 -20.00 -9.46
C GLU A 130 16.72 -21.19 -10.27
N THR A 131 15.43 -21.17 -10.61
CA THR A 131 14.83 -22.18 -11.48
C THR A 131 15.45 -22.18 -12.86
N ALA A 132 15.71 -21.00 -13.45
CA ALA A 132 16.36 -20.87 -14.75
C ALA A 132 17.80 -21.43 -14.72
N LYS A 133 18.56 -21.20 -13.65
CA LYS A 133 19.91 -21.78 -13.48
C LYS A 133 19.83 -23.30 -13.36
N ALA A 134 18.97 -23.82 -12.50
CA ALA A 134 18.79 -25.26 -12.31
C ALA A 134 18.33 -25.95 -13.60
N ALA A 135 17.50 -25.32 -14.42
CA ALA A 135 17.06 -25.83 -15.71
C ALA A 135 18.20 -25.89 -16.75
N SER A 136 19.18 -24.97 -16.67
CA SER A 136 20.37 -25.01 -17.55
C SER A 136 21.35 -26.14 -17.18
N GLU A 137 21.32 -26.63 -15.94
CA GLU A 137 22.17 -27.69 -15.40
C GLU A 137 21.47 -29.08 -15.45
N ALA A 138 20.14 -29.08 -15.50
CA ALA A 138 19.33 -30.30 -15.51
C ALA A 138 18.59 -30.48 -16.83
N SER A 139 18.47 -31.74 -17.28
CA SER A 139 17.75 -32.10 -18.51
C SER A 139 16.22 -31.98 -18.42
N ARG A 140 15.65 -31.38 -17.36
CA ARG A 140 14.20 -31.23 -17.15
C ARG A 140 13.83 -29.79 -16.84
N PRO A 141 12.79 -29.24 -17.51
CA PRO A 141 12.26 -27.93 -17.16
C PRO A 141 11.68 -27.97 -15.74
N GLN A 142 11.98 -26.96 -14.93
CA GLN A 142 11.42 -26.76 -13.59
C GLN A 142 10.53 -25.51 -13.61
N THR A 143 9.44 -25.56 -12.83
CA THR A 143 8.55 -24.42 -12.68
C THR A 143 8.85 -23.72 -11.35
N PRO A 144 9.11 -22.39 -11.34
CA PRO A 144 9.35 -21.67 -10.10
C PRO A 144 8.08 -21.64 -9.24
N THR A 145 8.24 -21.84 -7.93
CA THR A 145 7.17 -21.61 -6.98
C THR A 145 7.11 -20.13 -6.65
N LEU A 146 6.05 -19.45 -7.09
CA LEU A 146 5.86 -18.01 -6.89
C LEU A 146 4.75 -17.78 -5.86
N VAL A 147 4.94 -16.75 -5.03
CA VAL A 147 3.86 -16.26 -4.17
C VAL A 147 2.83 -15.56 -5.05
N SER A 148 1.61 -16.09 -5.04
CA SER A 148 0.48 -15.56 -5.82
C SER A 148 -0.20 -14.38 -5.11
N PRO A 149 -1.01 -13.55 -5.83
CA PRO A 149 -1.81 -12.50 -5.20
C PRO A 149 -2.77 -13.04 -4.11
N GLN A 150 -3.34 -14.24 -4.29
CA GLN A 150 -4.21 -14.87 -3.30
C GLN A 150 -3.46 -15.23 -2.02
N GLN A 151 -2.24 -15.74 -2.14
CA GLN A 151 -1.38 -15.98 -0.97
C GLN A 151 -0.95 -14.65 -0.33
N ALA A 152 -0.59 -13.64 -1.12
CA ALA A 152 -0.24 -12.32 -0.62
C ALA A 152 -1.37 -11.65 0.16
N ALA A 153 -2.64 -11.88 -0.24
CA ALA A 153 -3.82 -11.37 0.45
C ALA A 153 -3.97 -11.91 1.89
N THR A 154 -3.35 -13.05 2.23
CA THR A 154 -3.35 -13.56 3.61
C THR A 154 -2.53 -12.69 4.57
N LEU A 155 -1.60 -11.88 4.05
CA LEU A 155 -0.85 -10.88 4.82
C LEU A 155 -1.67 -9.63 5.10
N GLY A 156 -2.52 -9.25 4.15
CA GLY A 156 -3.40 -8.09 4.20
C GLY A 156 -4.05 -7.83 2.84
N ALA A 157 -5.27 -7.33 2.83
CA ALA A 157 -6.08 -7.13 1.63
C ALA A 157 -5.36 -6.32 0.53
N ASP A 158 -4.68 -5.22 0.91
CA ASP A 158 -3.97 -4.35 -0.03
C ASP A 158 -2.67 -4.98 -0.59
N VAL A 159 -2.11 -6.05 0.04
CA VAL A 159 -0.85 -6.67 -0.40
C VAL A 159 -0.99 -7.30 -1.77
N ALA A 160 -2.15 -7.91 -2.06
CA ALA A 160 -2.43 -8.50 -3.37
C ALA A 160 -2.39 -7.46 -4.49
N PHE A 161 -3.04 -6.30 -4.28
CA PHE A 161 -2.96 -5.19 -5.24
C PHE A 161 -1.54 -4.64 -5.36
N CYS A 162 -0.85 -4.39 -4.24
CA CYS A 162 0.52 -3.89 -4.24
C CYS A 162 1.51 -4.86 -4.92
N LEU A 163 1.25 -6.18 -4.89
CA LEU A 163 2.04 -7.18 -5.61
C LEU A 163 1.83 -7.08 -7.12
N THR A 164 0.60 -6.84 -7.57
CA THR A 164 0.22 -6.75 -8.99
C THR A 164 0.58 -5.39 -9.59
N GLY A 165 0.30 -4.33 -8.89
CA GLY A 165 0.55 -2.95 -9.29
C GLY A 165 -0.31 -2.45 -10.47
N GLY A 166 -0.05 -1.22 -10.90
CA GLY A 166 -0.72 -0.57 -12.03
C GLY A 166 -2.08 0.03 -11.67
N ARG A 167 -3.08 -0.17 -12.54
CA ARG A 167 -4.47 0.22 -12.31
C ARG A 167 -5.34 -1.04 -12.36
N ALA A 168 -6.19 -1.24 -11.36
CA ALA A 168 -7.02 -2.43 -11.28
C ALA A 168 -8.38 -2.15 -10.63
N ARG A 169 -9.37 -2.96 -11.00
CA ARG A 169 -10.57 -3.20 -10.21
C ARG A 169 -10.23 -4.26 -9.17
N VAL A 170 -10.59 -4.00 -7.93
CA VAL A 170 -10.29 -4.84 -6.78
C VAL A 170 -11.60 -5.24 -6.14
N THR A 171 -11.87 -6.54 -6.05
CA THR A 171 -13.13 -7.07 -5.53
C THR A 171 -12.89 -8.17 -4.49
N GLY A 172 -13.96 -8.79 -3.99
CA GLY A 172 -13.89 -9.71 -2.86
C GLY A 172 -13.67 -8.94 -1.57
N ILE A 173 -12.77 -9.42 -0.71
CA ILE A 173 -12.28 -8.68 0.47
C ILE A 173 -10.98 -7.89 0.16
N GLY A 174 -10.61 -7.78 -1.14
CA GLY A 174 -9.39 -7.15 -1.65
C GLY A 174 -8.43 -8.10 -2.38
N GLU A 175 -8.77 -9.39 -2.49
CA GLU A 175 -7.92 -10.45 -3.04
C GLU A 175 -8.13 -10.70 -4.54
N ILE A 176 -9.22 -10.23 -5.13
CA ILE A 176 -9.51 -10.43 -6.55
C ILE A 176 -9.09 -9.18 -7.31
N ILE A 177 -8.03 -9.30 -8.10
CA ILE A 177 -7.39 -8.19 -8.81
C ILE A 177 -7.62 -8.35 -10.31
N GLU A 178 -8.42 -7.48 -10.91
CA GLU A 178 -8.63 -7.39 -12.35
C GLU A 178 -7.91 -6.15 -12.89
N SER A 179 -6.83 -6.37 -13.65
CA SER A 179 -6.11 -5.25 -14.26
C SER A 179 -6.95 -4.57 -15.33
N ILE A 180 -7.02 -3.26 -15.28
CA ILE A 180 -7.74 -2.42 -16.24
C ILE A 180 -6.76 -1.48 -16.96
N PRO A 181 -7.14 -0.91 -18.13
CA PRO A 181 -6.25 -0.06 -18.89
C PRO A 181 -5.67 1.09 -18.06
N PHE A 182 -4.36 1.28 -18.17
CA PHE A 182 -3.66 2.37 -17.49
C PHE A 182 -4.17 3.71 -18.03
N ARG A 183 -4.29 4.69 -17.13
CA ARG A 183 -4.56 6.10 -17.46
C ARG A 183 -3.53 6.95 -16.75
N ASP A 184 -2.84 7.80 -17.50
CA ASP A 184 -1.96 8.80 -16.89
C ASP A 184 -2.80 9.76 -16.06
N ALA A 185 -2.48 9.86 -14.79
CA ALA A 185 -3.18 10.69 -13.82
C ALA A 185 -2.22 11.21 -12.77
N ALA A 186 -2.44 12.43 -12.33
CA ALA A 186 -1.72 13.01 -11.22
C ALA A 186 -2.69 13.47 -10.14
N PHE A 187 -2.22 13.45 -8.91
CA PHE A 187 -3.00 13.73 -7.72
C PHE A 187 -2.25 14.67 -6.78
N VAL A 188 -3.00 15.47 -6.07
CA VAL A 188 -2.55 16.11 -4.85
C VAL A 188 -3.09 15.29 -3.69
N LEU A 189 -2.18 14.83 -2.84
CA LEU A 189 -2.48 14.06 -1.65
C LEU A 189 -2.26 14.97 -0.43
N TRP A 190 -3.20 14.98 0.47
CA TRP A 190 -3.07 15.65 1.75
C TRP A 190 -3.36 14.68 2.87
N THR A 191 -2.29 14.31 3.58
CA THR A 191 -2.34 13.30 4.63
C THR A 191 -2.21 13.99 5.98
N PRO A 192 -3.30 14.13 6.76
CA PRO A 192 -3.24 14.60 8.13
C PRO A 192 -2.46 13.62 9.03
N PRO A 193 -1.91 14.08 10.17
CA PRO A 193 -1.22 13.24 11.13
C PRO A 193 -2.22 12.48 12.01
N ILE A 194 -3.16 11.79 11.36
CA ILE A 194 -4.25 11.04 11.99
C ILE A 194 -4.14 9.60 11.54
N GLN A 195 -3.88 8.71 12.48
CA GLN A 195 -3.90 7.27 12.20
C GLN A 195 -5.34 6.75 12.24
N VAL A 196 -5.89 6.43 11.09
CA VAL A 196 -7.25 5.92 10.97
C VAL A 196 -7.28 4.41 11.20
N ASN A 197 -8.06 3.98 12.19
CA ASN A 197 -8.30 2.56 12.43
C ASN A 197 -9.36 2.04 11.45
N THR A 198 -8.92 1.31 10.42
CA THR A 198 -9.79 0.75 9.38
C THR A 198 -10.95 -0.08 9.96
N ALA A 199 -10.71 -0.93 10.96
CA ALA A 199 -11.76 -1.75 11.57
C ALA A 199 -12.81 -0.91 12.28
N ALA A 200 -12.45 0.21 12.92
CA ALA A 200 -13.39 1.13 13.53
C ALA A 200 -14.27 1.83 12.49
N VAL A 201 -13.68 2.19 11.33
CA VAL A 201 -14.44 2.82 10.23
C VAL A 201 -15.46 1.85 9.65
N TYR A 202 -15.10 0.58 9.40
CA TYR A 202 -16.05 -0.42 8.92
C TYR A 202 -17.18 -0.69 9.92
N ARG A 203 -16.88 -0.84 11.21
CA ARG A 203 -17.92 -0.98 12.25
C ARG A 203 -18.86 0.23 12.26
N ARG A 204 -18.32 1.43 12.14
CA ARG A 204 -19.13 2.64 12.10
C ARG A 204 -20.02 2.70 10.87
N TRP A 205 -19.53 2.22 9.72
CA TRP A 205 -20.32 2.09 8.49
C TRP A 205 -21.52 1.16 8.69
N ASP A 206 -21.33 -0.01 9.35
CA ASP A 206 -22.41 -0.94 9.70
C ASP A 206 -23.45 -0.29 10.60
N GLU A 207 -23.01 0.42 11.65
CA GLU A 207 -23.89 1.14 12.58
C GLU A 207 -24.71 2.24 11.88
N MET A 208 -24.19 2.85 10.84
CA MET A 208 -24.86 3.89 10.07
C MET A 208 -25.87 3.34 9.05
N GLY A 209 -25.95 2.02 8.88
CA GLY A 209 -26.90 1.37 7.98
C GLY A 209 -26.50 1.36 6.50
N GLY A 210 -25.22 1.53 6.21
CA GLY A 210 -24.70 1.35 4.85
C GLY A 210 -24.31 2.66 4.13
N PRO A 211 -24.26 2.65 2.79
CA PRO A 211 -23.65 3.70 1.99
C PRO A 211 -24.43 5.02 2.08
N SER A 212 -23.67 6.11 2.19
CA SER A 212 -24.19 7.48 2.23
C SER A 212 -24.13 8.20 0.86
N GLY A 213 -23.71 7.48 -0.20
CA GLY A 213 -23.48 8.04 -1.52
C GLY A 213 -22.04 8.62 -1.68
N GLY A 214 -21.72 9.10 -2.88
CA GLY A 214 -20.37 9.61 -3.17
C GLY A 214 -19.47 8.58 -3.87
N SER A 215 -18.17 8.82 -3.95
CA SER A 215 -17.19 7.93 -4.60
C SER A 215 -16.59 6.88 -3.66
N ASN A 216 -16.79 7.04 -2.35
CA ASN A 216 -16.26 6.18 -1.31
C ASN A 216 -17.30 5.97 -0.21
N ASP A 217 -17.82 4.75 -0.11
CA ASP A 217 -18.87 4.40 0.87
C ASP A 217 -18.40 4.52 2.32
N LEU A 218 -17.10 4.50 2.58
CA LEU A 218 -16.54 4.65 3.93
C LEU A 218 -16.33 6.10 4.37
N GLU A 219 -16.48 7.10 3.48
CA GLU A 219 -16.13 8.50 3.78
C GLU A 219 -16.95 9.05 4.96
N ALA A 220 -18.26 8.85 4.96
CA ALA A 220 -19.12 9.32 6.05
C ALA A 220 -18.80 8.64 7.39
N ALA A 221 -18.51 7.34 7.37
CA ALA A 221 -18.11 6.59 8.55
C ALA A 221 -16.76 7.05 9.09
N ALA A 222 -15.80 7.29 8.22
CA ALA A 222 -14.48 7.83 8.60
C ALA A 222 -14.59 9.21 9.24
N LEU A 223 -15.43 10.10 8.70
CA LEU A 223 -15.72 11.42 9.29
C LEU A 223 -16.47 11.32 10.63
N ALA A 224 -17.30 10.29 10.81
CA ALA A 224 -17.99 10.06 12.09
C ALA A 224 -17.04 9.53 13.19
N VAL A 225 -16.02 8.74 12.81
CA VAL A 225 -14.98 8.24 13.74
C VAL A 225 -13.93 9.32 14.02
N HIS A 226 -13.56 10.09 12.99
CA HIS A 226 -12.53 11.13 13.01
C HIS A 226 -13.07 12.46 12.45
N PRO A 227 -13.88 13.21 13.23
CA PRO A 227 -14.48 14.46 12.76
C PRO A 227 -13.46 15.52 12.31
N GLU A 228 -12.26 15.48 12.87
CA GLU A 228 -11.13 16.34 12.52
C GLU A 228 -10.69 16.23 11.05
N LEU A 229 -10.98 15.11 10.38
CA LEU A 229 -10.69 14.93 8.95
C LEU A 229 -11.45 15.93 8.08
N SER A 230 -12.61 16.44 8.53
CA SER A 230 -13.42 17.42 7.80
C SER A 230 -12.66 18.72 7.54
N ALA A 231 -11.94 19.23 8.54
CA ALA A 231 -11.17 20.45 8.41
C ALA A 231 -10.03 20.34 7.36
N TRP A 232 -9.43 19.14 7.23
CA TRP A 232 -8.42 18.87 6.21
C TRP A 232 -9.02 18.77 4.82
N ARG A 233 -10.19 18.14 4.70
CA ARG A 233 -10.98 18.10 3.45
C ARG A 233 -11.30 19.50 2.95
N ASP A 234 -11.89 20.32 3.82
CA ASP A 234 -12.39 21.65 3.47
C ASP A 234 -11.23 22.60 3.10
N GLN A 235 -10.08 22.44 3.75
CA GLN A 235 -8.89 23.18 3.44
C GLN A 235 -8.31 22.79 2.06
N LEU A 236 -8.26 21.51 1.73
CA LEU A 236 -7.86 21.04 0.39
C LEU A 236 -8.85 21.52 -0.68
N ALA A 237 -10.15 21.47 -0.40
CA ALA A 237 -11.20 21.99 -1.29
C ALA A 237 -11.00 23.48 -1.57
N GLY A 238 -10.81 24.30 -0.54
CA GLY A 238 -10.58 25.74 -0.66
C GLY A 238 -9.31 26.08 -1.45
N ALA A 239 -8.22 25.33 -1.23
CA ALA A 239 -6.95 25.55 -1.92
C ALA A 239 -6.96 25.13 -3.39
N THR A 240 -7.82 24.19 -3.77
CA THR A 240 -7.82 23.59 -5.11
C THR A 240 -9.04 23.91 -5.95
N GLY A 241 -10.12 24.41 -5.35
CA GLY A 241 -11.42 24.59 -5.98
C GLY A 241 -12.06 23.26 -6.45
N ARG A 242 -11.62 22.12 -5.90
CA ARG A 242 -12.05 20.78 -6.30
C ARG A 242 -12.65 20.05 -5.10
N THR A 243 -13.51 19.09 -5.35
CA THR A 243 -14.06 18.20 -4.32
C THR A 243 -13.03 17.14 -3.94
N PRO A 244 -12.47 17.15 -2.72
CA PRO A 244 -11.57 16.10 -2.27
C PRO A 244 -12.32 14.78 -2.08
N ARG A 245 -11.59 13.68 -2.23
CA ARG A 245 -12.05 12.32 -1.97
C ARG A 245 -11.15 11.66 -0.94
N LEU A 246 -11.73 10.81 -0.11
CA LEU A 246 -10.99 10.06 0.89
C LEU A 246 -10.38 8.80 0.27
N ALA A 247 -9.12 8.50 0.60
CA ALA A 247 -8.40 7.32 0.14
C ALA A 247 -8.75 6.08 0.99
N GLY A 248 -9.62 5.20 0.49
CA GLY A 248 -10.03 3.98 1.20
C GLY A 248 -10.73 4.27 2.54
N SER A 249 -10.34 3.58 3.62
CA SER A 249 -10.88 3.82 4.97
C SER A 249 -10.41 5.12 5.60
N GLY A 250 -9.44 5.79 4.99
CA GLY A 250 -9.08 7.14 5.39
C GLY A 250 -7.65 7.36 5.82
N GLY A 251 -7.48 8.57 6.28
CA GLY A 251 -6.29 9.34 6.55
C GLY A 251 -6.03 10.34 5.43
N THR A 252 -5.83 9.94 4.21
CA THR A 252 -5.46 10.85 3.11
C THR A 252 -6.67 11.34 2.34
N TRP A 253 -6.75 12.66 2.14
CA TRP A 253 -7.59 13.31 1.15
C TRP A 253 -6.83 13.49 -0.15
N PHE A 254 -7.51 13.36 -1.28
CA PHE A 254 -6.89 13.60 -2.57
C PHE A 254 -7.82 14.30 -3.57
N VAL A 255 -7.21 15.01 -4.50
CA VAL A 255 -7.89 15.55 -5.68
C VAL A 255 -7.09 15.20 -6.93
N PRO A 256 -7.74 14.90 -8.07
CA PRO A 256 -7.06 14.85 -9.35
C PRO A 256 -6.46 16.22 -9.67
N ALA A 257 -5.21 16.27 -10.10
CA ALA A 257 -4.55 17.50 -10.51
C ALA A 257 -3.73 17.23 -11.77
N PRO A 258 -3.96 17.95 -12.86
CA PRO A 258 -3.10 17.86 -14.05
C PRO A 258 -1.63 18.11 -13.68
N PHE A 259 -0.74 17.37 -14.31
CA PHE A 259 0.68 17.54 -14.11
C PHE A 259 1.11 18.98 -14.48
N GLY A 260 1.90 19.61 -13.63
CA GLY A 260 2.33 21.01 -13.85
C GLY A 260 1.37 22.10 -13.33
N THR A 261 0.16 21.75 -12.87
CA THR A 261 -0.72 22.74 -12.24
C THR A 261 -0.04 23.32 -11.00
N ARG A 262 0.17 24.63 -10.98
CA ARG A 262 0.61 25.35 -9.77
C ARG A 262 -0.58 25.45 -8.83
N LEU A 263 -0.48 24.82 -7.67
CA LEU A 263 -1.46 24.94 -6.59
C LEU A 263 -0.77 25.62 -5.42
N ASN A 264 -1.39 26.67 -4.91
CA ASN A 264 -0.95 27.27 -3.65
C ASN A 264 -1.52 26.43 -2.51
N LEU A 265 -0.81 25.36 -2.18
CA LEU A 265 -1.23 24.42 -1.15
C LEU A 265 -0.70 24.92 0.20
N PRO A 266 -1.58 25.07 1.18
CA PRO A 266 -1.18 25.52 2.50
C PRO A 266 -0.31 24.45 3.17
N THR A 267 0.51 24.87 4.11
CA THR A 267 1.12 24.00 5.11
C THR A 267 0.27 24.08 6.36
N ARG A 268 -0.09 22.92 6.93
CA ARG A 268 -0.82 22.84 8.19
C ARG A 268 -0.07 21.90 9.13
N ASP A 269 0.14 22.34 10.38
CA ASP A 269 0.82 21.53 11.41
C ASP A 269 2.16 20.95 10.93
N GLY A 270 2.91 21.72 10.13
CA GLY A 270 4.18 21.30 9.52
C GLY A 270 4.05 20.35 8.33
N ILE A 271 2.83 19.96 7.94
CA ILE A 271 2.58 19.00 6.87
C ILE A 271 2.16 19.72 5.60
N SER A 272 2.85 19.41 4.50
CA SER A 272 2.56 19.92 3.17
C SER A 272 1.87 18.85 2.33
N ALA A 273 1.01 19.30 1.41
CA ALA A 273 0.41 18.38 0.45
C ALA A 273 1.48 17.82 -0.51
N LEU A 274 1.37 16.52 -0.81
CA LEU A 274 2.25 15.81 -1.72
C LEU A 274 1.64 15.74 -3.12
N ARG A 275 2.49 15.74 -4.15
CA ARG A 275 2.08 15.40 -5.52
C ARG A 275 2.50 13.98 -5.83
N ALA A 276 1.60 13.23 -6.45
CA ALA A 276 1.89 11.88 -6.89
C ALA A 276 1.28 11.62 -8.28
N ARG A 277 1.92 10.75 -9.06
CA ARG A 277 1.42 10.25 -10.34
C ARG A 277 1.05 8.80 -10.25
N ALA A 278 0.03 8.40 -10.98
CA ALA A 278 -0.21 7.01 -11.27
C ALA A 278 0.95 6.45 -12.11
N ILE A 279 1.41 5.24 -11.77
CA ILE A 279 2.41 4.52 -12.56
C ILE A 279 1.84 3.18 -13.04
N GLY A 280 2.40 2.68 -14.14
CA GLY A 280 2.05 1.38 -14.69
C GLY A 280 2.46 0.22 -13.77
N ARG A 281 2.37 -1.00 -14.30
CA ARG A 281 2.85 -2.20 -13.58
C ARG A 281 4.35 -2.10 -13.29
N LEU A 282 4.73 -2.68 -12.17
CA LEU A 282 6.09 -2.70 -11.63
C LEU A 282 6.94 -3.84 -12.24
#